data_055cb9ddb7273c360f37731716f58cb0
#
_entry.id   055cb9ddb7273c360f37731716f58cb0
#
_cell.length_a   1.000
_cell.length_b   1.000
_cell.length_c   1.000
_cell.angle_alpha   90.00
_cell.angle_beta   90.00
_cell.angle_gamma   90.00
#
_symmetry.space_group_name_H-M   'P 1'
#
loop_
_entity.id
_entity.type
_entity.pdbx_description
1 polymer ?
#
loop_
_entity_poly.entity_id
_entity_poly.type
_entity_poly.pdbx_seq_one_letter_code
_entity_poly.pdbx_strand_id
1 'polypeptide(L)'
;MMNESPEKNNPRETVRLLTESQTRIALRLYYSGSESCAPGHFFGPAIRPHYLIHFIRSGRGKYICQDSIFELEKGDAFLILPGETTKYIADEKEPWEYSWIAFDGPDARTLLKHCGFTDTQV
;
A
#
# COMPACT_ATOMS: atom_id res chain seq x y z
N MET A 1 -1.94 -12.91 -7.76
CA MET A 1 -2.66 -12.08 -8.59
C MET A 1 -3.74 -11.33 -7.86
N MET A 2 -3.90 -10.14 -8.24
CA MET A 2 -4.87 -9.36 -7.61
C MET A 2 -6.26 -9.77 -7.92
N ASN A 3 -7.10 -9.56 -6.99
CA ASN A 3 -8.40 -10.11 -7.06
C ASN A 3 -9.42 -9.10 -6.66
N GLU A 4 -9.41 -8.00 -7.32
CA GLU A 4 -10.31 -6.96 -6.96
C GLU A 4 -11.69 -7.26 -7.41
N SER A 5 -12.61 -6.80 -6.66
CA SER A 5 -14.00 -6.85 -7.00
C SER A 5 -14.60 -5.51 -6.69
N PRO A 6 -15.17 -4.84 -7.67
CA PRO A 6 -15.72 -3.51 -7.39
C PRO A 6 -16.74 -3.52 -6.27
N GLU A 7 -17.50 -4.59 -6.13
CA GLU A 7 -18.48 -4.66 -5.06
C GLU A 7 -17.82 -4.72 -3.69
N LYS A 8 -16.69 -5.41 -3.60
CA LYS A 8 -16.01 -5.55 -2.34
C LYS A 8 -15.27 -4.29 -1.94
N ASN A 9 -14.94 -3.48 -2.92
CA ASN A 9 -14.16 -2.28 -2.67
C ASN A 9 -15.00 -1.06 -2.97
N ASN A 10 -16.17 -1.00 -2.38
CA ASN A 10 -17.08 0.10 -2.60
C ASN A 10 -16.44 1.39 -2.07
N PRO A 11 -16.02 2.29 -2.95
CA PRO A 11 -15.33 3.49 -2.51
C PRO A 11 -16.20 4.37 -1.63
N ARG A 12 -17.48 4.37 -1.90
CA ARG A 12 -18.40 5.23 -1.17
C ARG A 12 -18.47 4.84 0.29
N GLU A 13 -18.57 3.55 0.55
CA GLU A 13 -18.62 3.09 1.93
C GLU A 13 -17.34 3.32 2.66
N THR A 14 -16.22 3.06 1.99
CA THR A 14 -14.93 3.23 2.62
C THR A 14 -14.69 4.68 3.00
N VAL A 15 -15.06 5.60 2.11
CA VAL A 15 -14.89 7.02 2.41
C VAL A 15 -15.74 7.40 3.60
N ARG A 16 -16.94 6.87 3.70
CA ARG A 16 -17.82 7.16 4.83
C ARG A 16 -17.17 6.71 6.13
N LEU A 17 -16.61 5.52 6.15
CA LEU A 17 -15.97 5.01 7.37
C LEU A 17 -14.81 5.89 7.79
N LEU A 18 -14.04 6.35 6.83
CA LEU A 18 -12.89 7.22 7.14
C LEU A 18 -13.32 8.55 7.68
N THR A 19 -14.48 9.05 7.29
CA THR A 19 -14.89 10.38 7.69
C THR A 19 -15.78 10.42 8.91
N GLU A 20 -16.23 9.28 9.37
CA GLU A 20 -17.20 9.24 10.48
C GLU A 20 -16.70 9.91 11.74
N SER A 21 -15.44 9.71 12.06
CA SER A 21 -14.89 10.23 13.30
C SER A 21 -14.05 11.46 13.09
N GLN A 22 -14.04 11.99 11.88
CA GLN A 22 -13.07 12.98 11.50
C GLN A 22 -13.63 14.04 10.62
N THR A 23 -12.73 14.91 10.21
CA THR A 23 -12.99 15.86 9.17
C THR A 23 -13.28 15.10 7.89
N ARG A 24 -14.08 15.70 7.05
CA ARG A 24 -14.39 15.14 5.78
C ARG A 24 -13.13 14.99 4.93
N ILE A 25 -12.98 13.81 4.32
CA ILE A 25 -11.82 13.50 3.49
C ILE A 25 -12.35 13.02 2.14
N ALA A 26 -11.86 13.63 1.07
CA ALA A 26 -12.26 13.28 -0.28
C ALA A 26 -11.20 12.37 -0.91
N LEU A 27 -11.56 11.12 -1.12
CA LEU A 27 -10.68 10.12 -1.69
C LEU A 27 -11.40 9.35 -2.78
N ARG A 28 -10.62 8.79 -3.69
CA ARG A 28 -11.11 7.84 -4.66
C ARG A 28 -10.35 6.54 -4.46
N LEU A 29 -11.07 5.47 -4.22
CA LEU A 29 -10.47 4.16 -4.06
C LEU A 29 -10.59 3.39 -5.36
N TYR A 30 -9.53 2.73 -5.77
CA TYR A 30 -9.50 2.01 -7.02
C TYR A 30 -9.61 0.52 -6.83
N TYR A 31 -8.78 -0.04 -5.95
CA TYR A 31 -8.83 -1.48 -5.69
C TYR A 31 -8.05 -1.78 -4.42
N SER A 32 -8.27 -2.97 -3.92
CA SER A 32 -7.51 -3.48 -2.80
C SER A 32 -7.35 -4.98 -3.00
N GLY A 33 -6.47 -5.58 -2.22
CA GLY A 33 -6.25 -7.00 -2.31
C GLY A 33 -5.27 -7.47 -1.27
N SER A 34 -4.95 -8.77 -1.33
CA SER A 34 -3.97 -9.35 -0.44
C SER A 34 -3.32 -10.52 -1.15
N GLU A 35 -2.12 -10.87 -0.71
CA GLU A 35 -1.37 -11.93 -1.34
C GLU A 35 -0.39 -12.55 -0.36
N SER A 36 -0.26 -13.88 -0.41
CA SER A 36 0.81 -14.59 0.29
C SER A 36 1.86 -14.88 -0.76
N CYS A 37 3.00 -14.25 -0.62
CA CYS A 37 4.03 -14.31 -1.65
C CYS A 37 4.86 -15.56 -1.54
N ALA A 38 5.33 -16.07 -2.68
CA ALA A 38 6.29 -17.16 -2.70
C ALA A 38 7.67 -16.63 -2.29
N PRO A 39 8.56 -17.51 -1.83
CA PRO A 39 9.91 -17.07 -1.49
C PRO A 39 10.56 -16.35 -2.65
N GLY A 40 11.14 -15.18 -2.38
CA GLY A 40 11.83 -14.40 -3.38
C GLY A 40 10.96 -13.77 -4.44
N HIS A 41 9.65 -13.91 -4.32
CA HIS A 41 8.74 -13.29 -5.29
C HIS A 41 8.92 -11.78 -5.27
N PHE A 42 9.03 -11.18 -6.44
CA PHE A 42 9.24 -9.75 -6.51
C PHE A 42 8.24 -9.10 -7.46
N PHE A 43 8.06 -7.81 -7.27
CA PHE A 43 7.21 -7.02 -8.11
C PHE A 43 7.96 -5.74 -8.46
N GLY A 44 8.00 -5.44 -9.75
CA GLY A 44 8.72 -4.28 -10.23
C GLY A 44 10.09 -4.64 -10.78
N PRO A 45 10.87 -3.64 -11.17
CA PRO A 45 10.59 -2.20 -11.06
C PRO A 45 9.33 -1.82 -11.83
N ALA A 46 8.53 -0.95 -11.23
CA ALA A 46 7.28 -0.53 -11.85
C ALA A 46 6.90 0.87 -11.40
N ILE A 47 6.08 1.52 -12.21
CA ILE A 47 5.54 2.84 -11.90
C ILE A 47 4.04 2.68 -11.79
N ARG A 48 3.46 3.24 -10.73
CA ARG A 48 2.03 3.12 -10.50
C ARG A 48 1.37 4.47 -10.71
N PRO A 49 0.11 4.48 -11.18
CA PRO A 49 -0.61 5.73 -11.37
C PRO A 49 -1.29 6.26 -10.13
N HIS A 50 -1.37 5.47 -9.07
CA HIS A 50 -2.08 5.84 -7.86
C HIS A 50 -1.20 5.67 -6.65
N TYR A 51 -1.62 6.23 -5.50
CA TYR A 51 -1.00 5.91 -4.24
C TYR A 51 -1.33 4.45 -3.90
N LEU A 52 -0.36 3.75 -3.34
CA LEU A 52 -0.53 2.36 -2.96
C LEU A 52 0.09 2.15 -1.60
N ILE A 53 -0.69 1.65 -0.65
CA ILE A 53 -0.15 1.29 0.66
C ILE A 53 -0.21 -0.21 0.80
N HIS A 54 0.91 -0.80 1.19
CA HIS A 54 0.99 -2.22 1.51
C HIS A 54 1.16 -2.37 3.01
N PHE A 55 0.40 -3.27 3.61
CA PHE A 55 0.46 -3.57 5.04
C PHE A 55 0.95 -5.00 5.18
N ILE A 56 2.06 -5.19 5.88
CA ILE A 56 2.67 -6.51 6.01
C ILE A 56 2.04 -7.23 7.20
N ARG A 57 1.36 -8.33 6.91
CA ARG A 57 0.62 -9.07 7.91
C ARG A 57 1.44 -10.19 8.53
N SER A 58 2.41 -10.72 7.80
CA SER A 58 3.31 -11.74 8.31
C SER A 58 4.53 -11.80 7.40
N GLY A 59 5.60 -12.41 7.90
CA GLY A 59 6.82 -12.55 7.11
C GLY A 59 7.58 -11.27 6.97
N ARG A 60 8.48 -11.23 5.99
CA ARG A 60 9.34 -10.08 5.78
C ARG A 60 9.72 -9.95 4.32
N GLY A 61 10.32 -8.81 3.99
CA GLY A 61 10.79 -8.56 2.64
C GLY A 61 11.53 -7.25 2.57
N LYS A 62 11.83 -6.82 1.36
CA LYS A 62 12.54 -5.58 1.11
C LYS A 62 11.73 -4.70 0.18
N TYR A 63 11.69 -3.42 0.50
CA TYR A 63 11.06 -2.41 -0.33
C TYR A 63 12.14 -1.45 -0.80
N ILE A 64 12.21 -1.25 -2.10
CA ILE A 64 13.26 -0.45 -2.72
C ILE A 64 12.62 0.72 -3.44
N CYS A 65 12.96 1.93 -3.04
CA CYS A 65 12.49 3.12 -3.72
C CYS A 65 13.62 4.14 -3.72
N GLN A 66 13.75 4.82 -4.85
CA GLN A 66 14.85 5.72 -5.09
C GLN A 66 16.15 4.95 -4.82
N ASP A 67 17.02 5.44 -3.98
CA ASP A 67 18.26 4.73 -3.69
C ASP A 67 18.26 4.06 -2.34
N SER A 68 17.06 3.86 -1.78
CA SER A 68 16.94 3.30 -0.44
C SER A 68 16.37 1.90 -0.48
N ILE A 69 16.86 1.07 0.42
CA ILE A 69 16.36 -0.29 0.60
C ILE A 69 15.91 -0.40 2.05
N PHE A 70 14.63 -0.76 2.22
CA PHE A 70 14.04 -0.92 3.54
C PHE A 70 13.72 -2.38 3.79
N GLU A 71 14.20 -2.91 4.90
CA GLU A 71 13.83 -4.27 5.31
C GLU A 71 12.66 -4.16 6.24
N LEU A 72 11.56 -4.79 5.85
CA LEU A 72 10.28 -4.64 6.54
C LEU A 72 9.74 -5.99 6.96
N GLU A 73 8.93 -5.99 8.00
CA GLU A 73 8.38 -7.21 8.54
C GLU A 73 6.97 -6.97 9.07
N LYS A 74 6.40 -8.00 9.65
CA LYS A 74 5.04 -7.93 10.19
C LYS A 74 4.83 -6.66 11.01
N GLY A 75 3.75 -5.95 10.71
CA GLY A 75 3.41 -4.72 11.39
C GLY A 75 3.89 -3.48 10.69
N ASP A 76 4.76 -3.63 9.71
CA ASP A 76 5.23 -2.50 8.93
C ASP A 76 4.35 -2.26 7.73
N ALA A 77 4.48 -1.08 7.15
CA ALA A 77 3.76 -0.72 5.94
C ALA A 77 4.69 0.07 5.04
N PHE A 78 4.42 0.05 3.74
CA PHE A 78 5.16 0.92 2.83
C PHE A 78 4.22 1.56 1.83
N LEU A 79 4.61 2.74 1.39
CA LEU A 79 3.83 3.58 0.51
C LEU A 79 4.50 3.72 -0.84
N ILE A 80 3.74 3.51 -1.90
CA ILE A 80 4.19 3.77 -3.24
C ILE A 80 3.50 5.03 -3.73
N LEU A 81 4.29 6.01 -4.15
CA LEU A 81 3.76 7.26 -4.67
C LEU A 81 3.50 7.16 -6.16
N PRO A 82 2.50 7.88 -6.65
CA PRO A 82 2.24 7.90 -8.09
C PRO A 82 3.48 8.39 -8.84
N GLY A 83 3.81 7.71 -9.93
CA GLY A 83 4.90 8.13 -10.80
C GLY A 83 6.29 7.75 -10.34
N GLU A 84 6.41 7.08 -9.22
CA GLU A 84 7.72 6.72 -8.69
C GLU A 84 8.03 5.27 -9.02
N THR A 85 9.28 5.01 -9.40
CA THR A 85 9.71 3.64 -9.71
C THR A 85 10.07 2.93 -8.41
N THR A 86 9.42 1.79 -8.18
CA THR A 86 9.64 1.04 -6.96
C THR A 86 9.72 -0.44 -7.25
N LYS A 87 10.28 -1.19 -6.30
CA LYS A 87 10.39 -2.63 -6.40
C LYS A 87 10.30 -3.21 -5.00
N TYR A 88 9.67 -4.36 -4.85
CA TYR A 88 9.62 -5.01 -3.55
C TYR A 88 9.75 -6.52 -3.73
N ILE A 89 10.39 -7.17 -2.75
CA ILE A 89 10.80 -8.55 -2.85
C ILE A 89 10.51 -9.27 -1.55
N ALA A 90 9.82 -10.39 -1.63
CA ALA A 90 9.57 -11.22 -0.46
C ALA A 90 10.85 -11.96 -0.06
N ASP A 91 11.04 -12.17 1.24
CA ASP A 91 12.18 -12.88 1.76
C ASP A 91 12.18 -14.32 1.27
N GLU A 92 13.37 -14.91 1.15
CA GLU A 92 13.50 -16.28 0.67
C GLU A 92 13.05 -17.30 1.71
N LYS A 93 13.19 -16.98 2.98
CA LYS A 93 12.88 -17.92 4.06
C LYS A 93 11.55 -17.64 4.73
N GLU A 94 11.21 -16.37 4.86
CA GLU A 94 9.96 -15.96 5.49
C GLU A 94 9.26 -14.96 4.59
N PRO A 95 8.78 -15.41 3.45
CA PRO A 95 8.14 -14.50 2.49
C PRO A 95 6.92 -13.83 3.12
N TRP A 96 6.74 -12.59 2.80
CA TRP A 96 5.68 -11.82 3.43
C TRP A 96 4.31 -12.11 2.82
N GLU A 97 3.33 -11.79 3.64
CA GLU A 97 1.94 -11.78 3.27
C GLU A 97 1.48 -10.36 3.49
N TYR A 98 0.90 -9.73 2.50
CA TYR A 98 0.50 -8.34 2.64
C TYR A 98 -0.88 -8.07 2.07
N SER A 99 -1.43 -6.95 2.50
CA SER A 99 -2.66 -6.41 1.92
C SER A 99 -2.32 -5.05 1.37
N TRP A 100 -3.05 -4.63 0.33
CA TRP A 100 -2.80 -3.31 -0.23
C TRP A 100 -4.10 -2.61 -0.57
N ILE A 101 -4.00 -1.28 -0.70
CA ILE A 101 -5.11 -0.46 -1.13
C ILE A 101 -4.56 0.64 -2.03
N ALA A 102 -5.23 0.86 -3.15
CA ALA A 102 -4.85 1.87 -4.13
C ALA A 102 -5.87 2.98 -4.12
N PHE A 103 -5.40 4.23 -4.06
CA PHE A 103 -6.29 5.37 -3.95
C PHE A 103 -5.62 6.63 -4.48
N ASP A 104 -6.43 7.67 -4.70
CA ASP A 104 -5.92 9.03 -4.86
C ASP A 104 -7.05 9.98 -4.46
N GLY A 105 -6.90 11.25 -4.79
CA GLY A 105 -7.90 12.24 -4.46
C GLY A 105 -7.26 13.45 -3.85
N PRO A 106 -8.02 14.54 -3.75
CA PRO A 106 -7.45 15.81 -3.26
C PRO A 106 -6.93 15.71 -1.83
N ASP A 107 -7.49 14.83 -1.02
CA ASP A 107 -7.06 14.72 0.37
C ASP A 107 -6.19 13.51 0.65
N ALA A 108 -5.59 12.91 -0.39
CA ALA A 108 -4.75 11.74 -0.20
C ALA A 108 -3.56 12.03 0.72
N ARG A 109 -2.92 13.18 0.53
CA ARG A 109 -1.77 13.53 1.37
C ARG A 109 -2.17 13.72 2.82
N THR A 110 -3.34 14.29 3.05
CA THR A 110 -3.83 14.47 4.41
C THR A 110 -4.04 13.13 5.09
N LEU A 111 -4.64 12.18 4.36
CA LEU A 111 -4.83 10.85 4.89
C LEU A 111 -3.49 10.19 5.22
N LEU A 112 -2.52 10.33 4.35
CA LEU A 112 -1.21 9.71 4.55
C LEU A 112 -0.53 10.25 5.80
N LYS A 113 -0.67 11.53 6.07
CA LYS A 113 -0.14 12.08 7.31
C LYS A 113 -0.79 11.47 8.53
N HIS A 114 -2.09 11.26 8.48
CA HIS A 114 -2.81 10.63 9.58
C HIS A 114 -2.34 9.19 9.79
N CYS A 115 -1.88 8.55 8.73
CA CYS A 115 -1.37 7.19 8.81
C CYS A 115 0.11 7.13 9.21
N GLY A 116 0.75 8.28 9.39
CA GLY A 116 2.14 8.29 9.81
C GLY A 116 3.14 8.48 8.69
N PHE A 117 2.69 8.61 7.45
CA PHE A 117 3.60 8.84 6.32
C PHE A 117 3.77 10.34 6.14
N THR A 118 4.77 10.91 6.78
CA THR A 118 5.02 12.34 6.61
C THR A 118 6.12 12.57 5.59
N ASP A 119 7.35 12.23 5.96
CA ASP A 119 8.48 12.43 5.07
C ASP A 119 9.07 11.13 4.56
N THR A 120 8.56 10.01 5.01
CA THR A 120 9.09 8.71 4.63
C THR A 120 7.99 7.87 4.02
N GLN A 121 8.41 6.81 3.33
CA GLN A 121 7.49 5.89 2.69
C GLN A 121 7.37 4.56 3.40
N VAL A 122 7.87 4.49 4.60
CA VAL A 122 7.76 3.28 5.41
C VAL A 122 7.46 3.61 6.85
#